data_14733e97767006c4f71527a1c73ace2b
#
_entry.id   14733e97767006c4f71527a1c73ace2b
#
_cell.length_a   1.000
_cell.length_b   1.000
_cell.length_c   1.000
_cell.angle_alpha   90.00
_cell.angle_beta   90.00
_cell.angle_gamma   90.00
#
_symmetry.space_group_name_H-M   'P 1'
#
loop_
_entity.id
_entity.type
_entity.pdbx_description
1 polymer ?
#
loop_
_entity_poly.entity_id
_entity_poly.type
_entity_poly.pdbx_seq_one_letter_code
_entity_poly.pdbx_strand_id
1 'polypeptide(L)'
;MKELAASLINDYRVSITRACGVVCIHRSAWHYKSRRREDRPLRQRIKEIAAARVRYGMWRIYVLLRREGFKDNHKRVHRIYKEEGLNLRSKRPRRSKSAAHRLERSTVNTLHHCWSMDFVADQLFDGRKFRALTIVDNFSRFCLGIRVGKSIKGIDVVEVLEALKNQQQLIPKRIQVDNGSEFISKDFDKWAYENKVTLDYSRPGTPTDNPFIESFNGSFRDECLNTHWFLSLDDAYKKINDWVNDYNHYRPHSSLNELTPAEYVQYYQNKMIDGVILPEATDNEVMFIKTTKSDRINQKNITSSSVQISSPIA
;
A
#
# COMPACT_ATOMS: atom_id res chain seq x y z
N MET A 1 -9.66 -42.33 -14.25
CA MET A 1 -8.87 -43.60 -14.22
C MET A 1 -8.92 -44.30 -12.86
N LYS A 2 -8.65 -43.64 -11.70
CA LYS A 2 -8.81 -44.23 -10.37
C LYS A 2 -10.26 -44.65 -10.09
N GLU A 3 -11.22 -43.81 -10.47
CA GLU A 3 -12.66 -44.08 -10.31
C GLU A 3 -13.08 -45.31 -11.11
N LEU A 4 -12.60 -45.45 -12.35
CA LEU A 4 -12.84 -46.63 -13.16
C LEU A 4 -12.26 -47.91 -12.54
N ALA A 5 -11.03 -47.81 -11.97
CA ALA A 5 -10.45 -48.94 -11.25
C ALA A 5 -11.26 -49.29 -9.99
N ALA A 6 -11.77 -48.25 -9.27
CA ALA A 6 -12.65 -48.47 -8.11
C ALA A 6 -13.96 -49.17 -8.49
N SER A 7 -14.59 -48.75 -9.61
CA SER A 7 -15.79 -49.40 -10.14
C SER A 7 -15.55 -50.88 -10.48
N LEU A 8 -14.42 -51.17 -11.16
CA LEU A 8 -14.05 -52.55 -11.47
C LEU A 8 -13.86 -53.42 -10.21
N ILE A 9 -13.29 -52.87 -9.15
CA ILE A 9 -13.09 -53.57 -7.88
C ILE A 9 -14.44 -53.83 -7.20
N ASN A 10 -15.29 -52.81 -7.14
CA ASN A 10 -16.56 -52.88 -6.40
C ASN A 10 -17.60 -53.70 -7.14
N ASP A 11 -17.75 -53.52 -8.46
CA ASP A 11 -18.82 -54.10 -9.25
C ASP A 11 -18.48 -55.57 -9.69
N TYR A 12 -17.20 -55.81 -10.03
CA TYR A 12 -16.74 -57.10 -10.56
C TYR A 12 -15.85 -57.88 -9.59
N ARG A 13 -15.63 -57.40 -8.38
CA ARG A 13 -14.81 -58.03 -7.32
C ARG A 13 -13.42 -58.48 -7.78
N VAL A 14 -12.84 -57.78 -8.76
CA VAL A 14 -11.48 -58.07 -9.25
C VAL A 14 -10.41 -57.51 -8.31
N SER A 15 -9.24 -58.13 -8.31
CA SER A 15 -8.11 -57.63 -7.48
C SER A 15 -7.63 -56.25 -7.96
N ILE A 16 -7.09 -55.45 -7.02
CA ILE A 16 -6.52 -54.10 -7.31
C ILE A 16 -5.49 -54.20 -8.43
N THR A 17 -4.64 -55.23 -8.42
CA THR A 17 -3.61 -55.44 -9.45
C THR A 17 -4.22 -55.62 -10.84
N ARG A 18 -5.30 -56.42 -10.95
CA ARG A 18 -5.99 -56.66 -12.21
C ARG A 18 -6.75 -55.44 -12.67
N ALA A 19 -7.46 -54.74 -11.77
CA ALA A 19 -8.16 -53.50 -12.07
C ALA A 19 -7.18 -52.41 -12.58
N CYS A 20 -6.06 -52.24 -11.90
CA CYS A 20 -5.01 -51.30 -12.33
C CYS A 20 -4.42 -51.64 -13.70
N GLY A 21 -4.22 -52.92 -13.99
CA GLY A 21 -3.75 -53.40 -15.30
C GLY A 21 -4.73 -53.08 -16.41
N VAL A 22 -6.03 -53.34 -16.19
CA VAL A 22 -7.10 -53.07 -17.20
C VAL A 22 -7.19 -51.56 -17.50
N VAL A 23 -7.08 -50.70 -16.49
CA VAL A 23 -7.18 -49.23 -16.67
C VAL A 23 -5.83 -48.59 -17.00
N CYS A 24 -4.78 -49.38 -17.19
CA CYS A 24 -3.44 -48.90 -17.49
C CYS A 24 -2.90 -47.87 -16.50
N ILE A 25 -3.14 -48.04 -15.21
CA ILE A 25 -2.54 -47.20 -14.15
C ILE A 25 -1.55 -48.00 -13.32
N HIS A 26 -0.45 -47.37 -12.92
CA HIS A 26 0.51 -48.02 -12.02
C HIS A 26 -0.08 -48.20 -10.62
N ARG A 27 0.16 -49.38 -9.98
CA ARG A 27 -0.36 -49.69 -8.64
C ARG A 27 -0.01 -48.65 -7.57
N SER A 28 1.17 -48.04 -7.65
CA SER A 28 1.54 -46.95 -6.76
C SER A 28 0.63 -45.73 -6.93
N ALA A 29 0.18 -45.46 -8.15
CA ALA A 29 -0.78 -44.36 -8.41
C ALA A 29 -2.15 -44.65 -7.78
N TRP A 30 -2.59 -45.91 -7.71
CA TRP A 30 -3.80 -46.29 -6.99
C TRP A 30 -3.73 -45.95 -5.49
N HIS A 31 -2.62 -46.32 -4.84
CA HIS A 31 -2.41 -46.08 -3.40
C HIS A 31 -2.02 -44.65 -3.10
N TYR A 32 -1.64 -43.84 -4.08
CA TYR A 32 -1.24 -42.46 -3.87
C TYR A 32 -2.40 -41.65 -3.28
N LYS A 33 -2.23 -41.18 -2.07
CA LYS A 33 -3.09 -40.13 -1.44
C LYS A 33 -2.42 -38.81 -1.60
N SER A 34 -3.15 -37.85 -2.18
CA SER A 34 -2.62 -36.48 -2.31
C SER A 34 -2.30 -35.90 -0.93
N ARG A 35 -1.06 -35.45 -0.75
CA ARG A 35 -0.64 -34.68 0.43
C ARG A 35 -0.85 -33.18 0.27
N ARG A 36 -1.57 -32.80 -0.77
CA ARG A 36 -1.84 -31.38 -1.05
C ARG A 36 -2.71 -30.84 0.07
N ARG A 37 -2.25 -29.72 0.66
CA ARG A 37 -3.03 -29.00 1.67
C ARG A 37 -4.33 -28.50 1.05
N GLU A 38 -5.38 -28.40 1.84
CA GLU A 38 -6.64 -27.83 1.43
C GLU A 38 -6.46 -26.35 1.07
N ASP A 39 -6.91 -25.95 -0.12
CA ASP A 39 -6.80 -24.58 -0.63
C ASP A 39 -7.98 -23.69 -0.19
N ARG A 40 -9.06 -24.28 0.33
CA ARG A 40 -10.34 -23.59 0.57
C ARG A 40 -10.19 -22.35 1.50
N PRO A 41 -9.56 -22.42 2.69
CA PRO A 41 -9.43 -21.26 3.57
C PRO A 41 -8.60 -20.15 2.94
N LEU A 42 -7.48 -20.52 2.31
CA LEU A 42 -6.59 -19.57 1.63
C LEU A 42 -7.28 -18.93 0.43
N ARG A 43 -8.00 -19.71 -0.36
CA ARG A 43 -8.78 -19.24 -1.53
C ARG A 43 -9.86 -18.25 -1.12
N GLN A 44 -10.60 -18.56 -0.07
CA GLN A 44 -11.63 -17.68 0.46
C GLN A 44 -11.03 -16.35 0.91
N ARG A 45 -9.92 -16.37 1.66
CA ARG A 45 -9.29 -15.15 2.14
C ARG A 45 -8.71 -14.30 1.01
N ILE A 46 -8.12 -14.91 -0.02
CA ILE A 46 -7.68 -14.21 -1.24
C ILE A 46 -8.84 -13.45 -1.88
N LYS A 47 -10.01 -14.09 -2.02
CA LYS A 47 -11.21 -13.45 -2.58
C LYS A 47 -11.69 -12.28 -1.76
N GLU A 48 -11.75 -12.42 -0.44
CA GLU A 48 -12.18 -11.36 0.48
C GLU A 48 -11.27 -10.13 0.38
N ILE A 49 -9.95 -10.32 0.41
CA ILE A 49 -8.99 -9.22 0.25
C ILE A 49 -9.15 -8.57 -1.13
N ALA A 50 -9.26 -9.37 -2.20
CA ALA A 50 -9.41 -8.86 -3.55
C ALA A 50 -10.75 -8.11 -3.77
N ALA A 51 -11.83 -8.54 -3.11
CA ALA A 51 -13.13 -7.88 -3.17
C ALA A 51 -13.10 -6.53 -2.42
N ALA A 52 -12.47 -6.49 -1.25
CA ALA A 52 -12.32 -5.25 -0.47
C ALA A 52 -11.34 -4.24 -1.13
N ARG A 53 -10.34 -4.73 -1.85
CA ARG A 53 -9.26 -3.93 -2.46
C ARG A 53 -9.04 -4.33 -3.91
N VAL A 54 -9.97 -3.94 -4.76
CA VAL A 54 -10.10 -4.40 -6.17
C VAL A 54 -8.82 -4.19 -7.00
N ARG A 55 -8.00 -3.19 -6.67
CA ARG A 55 -6.77 -2.86 -7.42
C ARG A 55 -5.50 -3.40 -6.78
N TYR A 56 -5.61 -4.27 -5.75
CA TYR A 56 -4.44 -4.93 -5.19
C TYR A 56 -4.00 -6.10 -6.07
N GLY A 57 -2.74 -6.05 -6.52
CA GLY A 57 -2.12 -7.17 -7.21
C GLY A 57 -1.72 -8.30 -6.26
N MET A 58 -1.35 -9.44 -6.83
CA MET A 58 -0.98 -10.66 -6.11
C MET A 58 0.04 -10.43 -4.98
N TRP A 59 1.05 -9.59 -5.19
CA TRP A 59 2.09 -9.33 -4.17
C TRP A 59 1.55 -8.64 -2.93
N ARG A 60 0.70 -7.63 -3.08
CA ARG A 60 0.07 -6.96 -1.92
C ARG A 60 -0.85 -7.92 -1.16
N ILE A 61 -1.64 -8.73 -1.87
CA ILE A 61 -2.47 -9.77 -1.25
C ILE A 61 -1.59 -10.78 -0.51
N TYR A 62 -0.48 -11.20 -1.08
CA TYR A 62 0.47 -12.10 -0.43
C TYR A 62 1.03 -11.50 0.86
N VAL A 63 1.44 -10.23 0.85
CA VAL A 63 1.94 -9.53 2.05
C VAL A 63 0.87 -9.47 3.14
N LEU A 64 -0.37 -9.13 2.79
CA LEU A 64 -1.49 -9.10 3.75
C LEU A 64 -1.76 -10.48 4.35
N LEU A 65 -1.80 -11.53 3.53
CA LEU A 65 -1.92 -12.91 4.02
C LEU A 65 -0.80 -13.29 4.98
N ARG A 66 0.43 -12.88 4.69
CA ARG A 66 1.58 -13.11 5.58
C ARG A 66 1.41 -12.41 6.94
N ARG A 67 0.87 -11.18 6.96
CA ARG A 67 0.55 -10.43 8.18
C ARG A 67 -0.56 -11.08 8.98
N GLU A 68 -1.55 -11.69 8.31
CA GLU A 68 -2.63 -12.47 8.92
C GLU A 68 -2.18 -13.86 9.43
N GLY A 69 -0.91 -14.24 9.22
CA GLY A 69 -0.34 -15.50 9.72
C GLY A 69 -0.37 -16.67 8.74
N PHE A 70 -0.85 -16.49 7.51
CA PHE A 70 -0.75 -17.54 6.48
C PHE A 70 0.71 -17.76 6.10
N LYS A 71 1.21 -19.00 6.28
CA LYS A 71 2.61 -19.37 6.01
C LYS A 71 2.82 -19.95 4.60
N ASP A 72 1.88 -19.69 3.70
CA ASP A 72 1.90 -20.25 2.35
C ASP A 72 2.96 -19.56 1.47
N ASN A 73 3.54 -20.34 0.54
CA ASN A 73 4.50 -19.80 -0.43
C ASN A 73 3.78 -18.92 -1.46
N HIS A 74 4.43 -17.85 -1.90
CA HIS A 74 3.89 -16.94 -2.92
C HIS A 74 3.49 -17.66 -4.21
N LYS A 75 4.16 -18.77 -4.61
CA LYS A 75 3.80 -19.57 -5.78
C LYS A 75 2.41 -20.20 -5.63
N ARG A 76 2.05 -20.65 -4.41
CA ARG A 76 0.70 -21.20 -4.12
C ARG A 76 -0.36 -20.11 -4.18
N VAL A 77 -0.10 -18.96 -3.57
CA VAL A 77 -0.98 -17.78 -3.61
C VAL A 77 -1.19 -17.32 -5.06
N HIS A 78 -0.10 -17.22 -5.84
CA HIS A 78 -0.18 -16.83 -7.25
C HIS A 78 -1.00 -17.77 -8.09
N ARG A 79 -0.87 -19.10 -7.88
CA ARG A 79 -1.68 -20.10 -8.58
C ARG A 79 -3.17 -19.88 -8.29
N ILE A 80 -3.55 -19.78 -7.01
CA ILE A 80 -4.94 -19.57 -6.61
C ILE A 80 -5.46 -18.23 -7.14
N TYR A 81 -4.68 -17.17 -7.04
CA TYR A 81 -5.02 -15.84 -7.56
C TYR A 81 -5.33 -15.88 -9.07
N LYS A 82 -4.57 -16.67 -9.85
CA LYS A 82 -4.83 -16.89 -11.28
C LYS A 82 -6.07 -17.74 -11.53
N GLU A 83 -6.25 -18.82 -10.76
CA GLU A 83 -7.42 -19.71 -10.86
C GLU A 83 -8.73 -18.95 -10.62
N GLU A 84 -8.71 -17.95 -9.73
CA GLU A 84 -9.86 -17.09 -9.45
C GLU A 84 -10.04 -15.93 -10.43
N GLY A 85 -9.20 -15.82 -11.46
CA GLY A 85 -9.32 -14.77 -12.49
C GLY A 85 -9.02 -13.36 -12.00
N LEU A 86 -8.34 -13.18 -10.86
CA LEU A 86 -8.09 -11.90 -10.21
C LEU A 86 -6.97 -11.07 -10.87
N ASN A 87 -6.41 -11.56 -12.00
CA ASN A 87 -5.31 -10.86 -12.66
C ASN A 87 -5.70 -9.45 -13.11
N LEU A 88 -5.01 -8.45 -12.61
CA LEU A 88 -5.15 -7.08 -13.09
C LEU A 88 -4.64 -6.99 -14.54
N ARG A 89 -5.45 -6.44 -15.42
CA ARG A 89 -5.03 -6.13 -16.78
C ARG A 89 -4.08 -4.94 -16.75
N SER A 90 -2.79 -5.17 -16.99
CA SER A 90 -1.82 -4.09 -17.18
C SER A 90 -1.52 -3.93 -18.66
N LYS A 91 -1.64 -2.70 -19.19
CA LYS A 91 -1.04 -2.37 -20.48
C LYS A 91 0.47 -2.45 -20.29
N ARG A 92 1.16 -3.32 -21.04
CA ARG A 92 2.63 -3.31 -21.05
C ARG A 92 3.08 -1.94 -21.57
N PRO A 93 3.86 -1.16 -20.80
CA PRO A 93 4.40 0.08 -21.30
C PRO A 93 5.27 -0.24 -22.51
N ARG A 94 5.10 0.51 -23.61
CA ARG A 94 6.07 0.48 -24.70
C ARG A 94 7.41 0.90 -24.10
N ARG A 95 8.45 0.06 -24.24
CA ARG A 95 9.80 0.39 -23.79
C ARG A 95 10.27 1.61 -24.59
N SER A 96 10.11 2.80 -24.01
CA SER A 96 10.78 4.00 -24.46
C SER A 96 12.23 3.90 -23.99
N LYS A 97 13.20 4.01 -24.91
CA LYS A 97 14.60 4.19 -24.51
C LYS A 97 14.69 5.53 -23.81
N SER A 98 14.88 5.51 -22.51
CA SER A 98 15.09 6.74 -21.74
C SER A 98 16.42 7.36 -22.18
N ALA A 99 16.39 8.66 -22.51
CA ALA A 99 17.62 9.41 -22.80
C ALA A 99 18.58 9.35 -21.59
N ALA A 100 19.87 9.24 -21.88
CA ALA A 100 20.94 9.01 -20.91
C ALA A 100 21.19 10.16 -19.91
N HIS A 101 20.51 11.30 -20.06
CA HIS A 101 20.72 12.48 -19.22
C HIS A 101 19.65 12.59 -18.12
N ARG A 102 19.75 11.73 -17.09
CA ARG A 102 19.08 11.97 -15.83
C ARG A 102 20.00 12.85 -14.97
N LEU A 103 19.59 14.08 -14.73
CA LEU A 103 20.24 14.87 -13.68
C LEU A 103 20.17 14.09 -12.37
N GLU A 104 21.26 14.08 -11.60
CA GLU A 104 21.29 13.50 -10.27
C GLU A 104 20.16 14.13 -9.44
N ARG A 105 19.21 13.29 -9.04
CA ARG A 105 18.17 13.73 -8.11
C ARG A 105 18.79 13.79 -6.74
N SER A 106 18.61 14.91 -6.05
CA SER A 106 18.99 14.99 -4.64
C SER A 106 18.27 13.88 -3.88
N THR A 107 19.05 12.98 -3.28
CA THR A 107 18.51 11.88 -2.48
C THR A 107 17.79 12.45 -1.27
N VAL A 108 16.53 12.05 -1.08
CA VAL A 108 15.73 12.44 0.08
C VAL A 108 15.97 11.39 1.16
N ASN A 109 16.74 11.74 2.20
CA ASN A 109 17.25 10.77 3.18
C ASN A 109 16.58 10.91 4.56
N THR A 110 15.67 11.86 4.75
CA THR A 110 15.00 12.09 6.04
C THR A 110 13.52 12.42 5.86
N LEU A 111 12.74 12.14 6.92
CA LEU A 111 11.34 12.57 7.01
C LEU A 111 11.22 14.08 6.82
N HIS A 112 10.18 14.50 6.14
CA HIS A 112 9.85 15.93 5.91
C HIS A 112 10.97 16.76 5.25
N HIS A 113 11.96 16.11 4.62
CA HIS A 113 12.96 16.85 3.84
C HIS A 113 12.36 17.43 2.57
N CYS A 114 11.55 16.65 1.86
CA CYS A 114 10.92 17.08 0.62
C CYS A 114 9.48 16.56 0.55
N TRP A 115 8.52 17.46 0.40
CA TRP A 115 7.15 17.12 0.07
C TRP A 115 6.89 17.33 -1.42
N SER A 116 6.04 16.50 -1.99
CA SER A 116 5.52 16.70 -3.34
C SER A 116 4.04 17.03 -3.27
N MET A 117 3.62 18.00 -4.07
CA MET A 117 2.22 18.41 -4.17
C MET A 117 1.77 18.44 -5.63
N ASP A 118 0.50 18.11 -5.86
CA ASP A 118 -0.10 18.14 -7.19
C ASP A 118 -1.63 18.19 -7.09
N PHE A 119 -2.29 18.52 -8.21
CA PHE A 119 -3.73 18.56 -8.32
C PHE A 119 -4.27 17.40 -9.15
N VAL A 120 -5.27 16.73 -8.62
CA VAL A 120 -6.05 15.72 -9.34
C VAL A 120 -7.47 16.22 -9.52
N ALA A 121 -7.96 16.21 -10.77
CA ALA A 121 -9.34 16.57 -11.07
C ALA A 121 -10.21 15.34 -11.23
N ASP A 122 -11.46 15.42 -10.75
CA ASP A 122 -12.50 14.44 -10.93
C ASP A 122 -13.90 15.12 -10.96
N GLN A 123 -14.97 14.33 -11.00
CA GLN A 123 -16.33 14.83 -11.04
C GLN A 123 -17.27 14.10 -10.09
N LEU A 124 -18.27 14.82 -9.61
CA LEU A 124 -19.37 14.26 -8.86
C LEU A 124 -20.33 13.50 -9.80
N PHE A 125 -21.23 12.71 -9.23
CA PHE A 125 -22.23 11.94 -9.98
C PHE A 125 -23.14 12.83 -10.88
N ASP A 126 -23.37 14.05 -10.45
CA ASP A 126 -24.15 15.04 -11.21
C ASP A 126 -23.34 15.79 -12.29
N GLY A 127 -22.08 15.38 -12.53
CA GLY A 127 -21.20 15.97 -13.53
C GLY A 127 -20.45 17.23 -13.08
N ARG A 128 -20.70 17.77 -11.89
CA ARG A 128 -19.92 18.90 -11.35
C ARG A 128 -18.50 18.48 -11.07
N LYS A 129 -17.55 19.24 -11.59
CA LYS A 129 -16.12 18.97 -11.39
C LYS A 129 -15.67 19.38 -10.00
N PHE A 130 -14.70 18.64 -9.47
CA PHE A 130 -13.96 19.01 -8.27
C PHE A 130 -12.47 18.75 -8.47
N ARG A 131 -11.67 19.34 -7.64
CA ARG A 131 -10.19 19.14 -7.59
C ARG A 131 -9.79 18.65 -6.22
N ALA A 132 -8.73 17.87 -6.18
CA ALA A 132 -8.08 17.40 -4.96
C ALA A 132 -6.62 17.84 -4.99
N LEU A 133 -6.18 18.64 -4.01
CA LEU A 133 -4.78 18.91 -3.75
C LEU A 133 -4.22 17.74 -2.95
N THR A 134 -3.20 17.08 -3.46
CA THR A 134 -2.53 15.94 -2.81
C THR A 134 -1.16 16.36 -2.29
N ILE A 135 -0.81 15.93 -1.07
CA ILE A 135 0.46 16.25 -0.40
C ILE A 135 1.09 14.96 0.13
N VAL A 136 2.31 14.65 -0.29
CA VAL A 136 3.00 13.41 0.05
C VAL A 136 4.44 13.70 0.49
N ASP A 137 4.89 13.07 1.55
CA ASP A 137 6.30 13.05 1.93
C ASP A 137 7.09 12.11 1.02
N ASN A 138 8.11 12.64 0.35
CA ASN A 138 8.90 11.89 -0.64
C ASN A 138 9.75 10.78 -0.04
N PHE A 139 10.08 10.86 1.24
CA PHE A 139 10.88 9.84 1.93
C PHE A 139 10.01 8.65 2.35
N SER A 140 8.99 8.90 3.15
CA SER A 140 8.13 7.86 3.74
C SER A 140 6.97 7.44 2.85
N ARG A 141 6.68 8.15 1.76
CA ARG A 141 5.47 8.00 0.93
C ARG A 141 4.18 8.30 1.70
N PHE A 142 4.27 8.84 2.91
CA PHE A 142 3.12 9.15 3.74
C PHE A 142 2.30 10.27 3.11
N CYS A 143 1.01 10.02 2.92
CA CYS A 143 0.07 11.05 2.50
C CYS A 143 -0.24 11.95 3.68
N LEU A 144 0.23 13.20 3.63
CA LEU A 144 0.04 14.19 4.69
C LEU A 144 -1.37 14.77 4.68
N GLY A 145 -2.04 14.75 3.53
CA GLY A 145 -3.41 15.21 3.41
C GLY A 145 -3.87 15.34 1.97
N ILE A 146 -5.19 15.33 1.79
CA ILE A 146 -5.86 15.64 0.54
C ILE A 146 -6.95 16.66 0.81
N ARG A 147 -6.86 17.84 0.19
CA ARG A 147 -7.90 18.87 0.23
C ARG A 147 -8.79 18.75 -0.99
N VAL A 148 -10.10 18.61 -0.79
CA VAL A 148 -11.10 18.52 -1.86
C VAL A 148 -11.87 19.83 -1.94
N GLY A 149 -12.09 20.35 -3.16
CA GLY A 149 -12.85 21.55 -3.37
C GLY A 149 -13.30 21.73 -4.83
N LYS A 150 -14.33 22.54 -5.05
CA LYS A 150 -14.77 22.93 -6.42
C LYS A 150 -13.68 23.72 -7.14
N SER A 151 -13.07 24.63 -6.42
CA SER A 151 -11.94 25.45 -6.85
C SER A 151 -10.99 25.56 -5.68
N ILE A 152 -9.69 25.39 -5.92
CA ILE A 152 -8.64 25.51 -4.90
C ILE A 152 -7.67 26.54 -5.45
N LYS A 153 -7.49 27.63 -4.71
CA LYS A 153 -6.61 28.75 -5.05
C LYS A 153 -5.30 28.65 -4.26
N GLY A 154 -4.31 29.49 -4.56
CA GLY A 154 -3.05 29.55 -3.82
C GLY A 154 -3.23 29.77 -2.32
N ILE A 155 -4.21 30.58 -1.91
CA ILE A 155 -4.51 30.79 -0.49
C ILE A 155 -5.01 29.51 0.19
N ASP A 156 -5.83 28.70 -0.49
CA ASP A 156 -6.31 27.43 0.05
C ASP A 156 -5.14 26.42 0.23
N VAL A 157 -4.13 26.48 -0.64
CA VAL A 157 -2.89 25.70 -0.49
C VAL A 157 -2.16 26.11 0.79
N VAL A 158 -2.03 27.43 1.02
CA VAL A 158 -1.41 27.96 2.22
C VAL A 158 -2.16 27.56 3.48
N GLU A 159 -3.51 27.59 3.48
CA GLU A 159 -4.32 27.13 4.60
C GLU A 159 -4.03 25.67 4.99
N VAL A 160 -3.89 24.79 4.00
CA VAL A 160 -3.55 23.38 4.25
C VAL A 160 -2.16 23.24 4.87
N LEU A 161 -1.18 23.99 4.35
CA LEU A 161 0.19 23.95 4.88
C LEU A 161 0.28 24.52 6.28
N GLU A 162 -0.43 25.62 6.56
CA GLU A 162 -0.55 26.17 7.93
C GLU A 162 -1.25 25.20 8.88
N ALA A 163 -2.27 24.48 8.44
CA ALA A 163 -2.91 23.44 9.24
C ALA A 163 -1.94 22.31 9.58
N LEU A 164 -1.14 21.83 8.63
CA LEU A 164 -0.10 20.81 8.87
C LEU A 164 0.97 21.32 9.85
N LYS A 165 1.41 22.56 9.69
CA LYS A 165 2.37 23.21 10.58
C LYS A 165 1.83 23.33 12.01
N ASN A 166 0.63 23.87 12.18
CA ASN A 166 0.07 24.21 13.48
C ASN A 166 -0.46 22.99 14.25
N GLN A 167 -1.07 22.02 13.54
CA GLN A 167 -1.67 20.84 14.17
C GLN A 167 -0.70 19.69 14.36
N GLN A 168 0.24 19.50 13.43
CA GLN A 168 1.16 18.38 13.43
C GLN A 168 2.62 18.79 13.63
N GLN A 169 2.91 20.09 13.70
CA GLN A 169 4.26 20.68 13.80
C GLN A 169 5.19 20.21 12.66
N LEU A 170 4.61 19.98 11.48
CA LEU A 170 5.34 19.49 10.31
C LEU A 170 5.62 20.63 9.34
N ILE A 171 6.90 20.85 9.03
CA ILE A 171 7.35 21.79 8.01
C ILE A 171 8.40 21.09 7.15
N PRO A 172 8.27 21.09 5.80
CA PRO A 172 9.29 20.54 4.92
C PRO A 172 10.45 21.50 4.74
N LYS A 173 11.63 20.99 4.37
CA LYS A 173 12.74 21.86 3.91
C LYS A 173 12.53 22.30 2.47
N ARG A 174 11.87 21.46 1.65
CA ARG A 174 11.61 21.70 0.24
C ARG A 174 10.22 21.19 -0.15
N ILE A 175 9.56 21.90 -1.04
CA ILE A 175 8.31 21.47 -1.66
C ILE A 175 8.52 21.39 -3.18
N GLN A 176 8.18 20.24 -3.76
CA GLN A 176 8.22 19.99 -5.18
C GLN A 176 6.82 20.09 -5.77
N VAL A 177 6.65 20.96 -6.77
CA VAL A 177 5.38 21.27 -7.41
C VAL A 177 5.53 21.39 -8.92
N ASP A 178 4.42 21.37 -9.64
CA ASP A 178 4.37 21.77 -11.05
C ASP A 178 4.27 23.31 -11.19
N ASN A 179 4.22 23.78 -12.44
CA ASN A 179 4.05 25.22 -12.74
C ASN A 179 2.57 25.62 -12.79
N GLY A 180 1.69 25.01 -12.00
CA GLY A 180 0.29 25.40 -11.90
C GLY A 180 0.13 26.82 -11.35
N SER A 181 -0.88 27.54 -11.81
CA SER A 181 -1.16 28.93 -11.40
C SER A 181 -1.35 29.08 -9.88
N GLU A 182 -1.84 28.02 -9.24
CA GLU A 182 -2.07 27.95 -7.80
C GLU A 182 -0.77 27.92 -7.01
N PHE A 183 0.26 27.28 -7.57
CA PHE A 183 1.59 27.19 -6.96
C PHE A 183 2.48 28.40 -7.32
N ILE A 184 2.18 29.09 -8.43
CA ILE A 184 2.83 30.36 -8.81
C ILE A 184 2.04 31.54 -8.24
N SER A 185 1.65 31.48 -6.97
CA SER A 185 0.88 32.51 -6.31
C SER A 185 1.73 33.30 -5.32
N LYS A 186 1.45 34.62 -5.18
CA LYS A 186 2.16 35.45 -4.20
C LYS A 186 1.98 34.97 -2.78
N ASP A 187 0.82 34.41 -2.44
CA ASP A 187 0.52 33.89 -1.10
C ASP A 187 1.39 32.69 -0.77
N PHE A 188 1.55 31.76 -1.73
CA PHE A 188 2.36 30.56 -1.56
C PHE A 188 3.87 30.90 -1.49
N ASP A 189 4.36 31.80 -2.35
CA ASP A 189 5.74 32.27 -2.30
C ASP A 189 6.06 32.97 -0.97
N LYS A 190 5.14 33.83 -0.51
CA LYS A 190 5.28 34.52 0.80
C LYS A 190 5.35 33.51 1.95
N TRP A 191 4.43 32.54 1.96
CA TRP A 191 4.41 31.48 2.98
C TRP A 191 5.72 30.68 2.99
N ALA A 192 6.21 30.30 1.83
CA ALA A 192 7.45 29.53 1.69
C ALA A 192 8.66 30.34 2.22
N TYR A 193 8.74 31.62 1.88
CA TYR A 193 9.77 32.51 2.36
C TYR A 193 9.75 32.67 3.89
N GLU A 194 8.59 32.92 4.49
CA GLU A 194 8.41 33.08 5.94
C GLU A 194 8.78 31.83 6.72
N ASN A 195 8.52 30.65 6.14
CA ASN A 195 8.80 29.35 6.75
C ASN A 195 10.15 28.75 6.33
N LYS A 196 10.97 29.48 5.55
CA LYS A 196 12.28 29.02 5.04
C LYS A 196 12.19 27.72 4.24
N VAL A 197 11.12 27.56 3.48
CA VAL A 197 10.87 26.40 2.62
C VAL A 197 11.33 26.72 1.20
N THR A 198 12.13 25.86 0.60
CA THR A 198 12.56 26.00 -0.80
C THR A 198 11.47 25.44 -1.73
N LEU A 199 10.99 26.24 -2.67
CA LEU A 199 10.09 25.80 -3.74
C LEU A 199 10.90 25.26 -4.91
N ASP A 200 10.60 24.05 -5.34
CA ASP A 200 11.25 23.34 -6.45
C ASP A 200 10.21 23.08 -7.55
N TYR A 201 10.24 23.89 -8.59
CA TYR A 201 9.29 23.82 -9.69
C TYR A 201 9.79 22.84 -10.75
N SER A 202 8.91 21.94 -11.18
CA SER A 202 9.19 21.00 -12.27
C SER A 202 9.42 21.75 -13.58
N ARG A 203 10.38 21.29 -14.38
CA ARG A 203 10.66 21.92 -15.67
C ARG A 203 9.47 21.72 -16.62
N PRO A 204 9.11 22.73 -17.44
CA PRO A 204 8.05 22.59 -18.41
C PRO A 204 8.26 21.39 -19.33
N GLY A 205 7.23 20.56 -19.49
CA GLY A 205 7.24 19.39 -20.38
C GLY A 205 8.05 18.17 -19.90
N THR A 206 8.53 18.18 -18.66
CA THR A 206 9.24 17.04 -18.06
C THR A 206 8.45 16.43 -16.88
N PRO A 207 7.42 15.59 -17.15
CA PRO A 207 6.62 14.95 -16.10
C PRO A 207 7.47 14.11 -15.15
N THR A 208 8.63 13.63 -15.58
CA THR A 208 9.54 12.82 -14.76
C THR A 208 10.19 13.56 -13.58
N ASP A 209 10.00 14.86 -13.46
CA ASP A 209 10.63 15.65 -12.40
C ASP A 209 9.95 15.44 -11.04
N ASN A 210 8.66 15.04 -11.01
CA ASN A 210 7.93 14.75 -9.76
C ASN A 210 7.32 13.33 -9.70
N PRO A 211 8.15 12.25 -9.76
CA PRO A 211 7.65 10.88 -9.90
C PRO A 211 6.92 10.35 -8.66
N PHE A 212 7.18 10.93 -7.49
CA PHE A 212 6.58 10.46 -6.25
C PHE A 212 5.10 10.79 -6.19
N ILE A 213 4.75 12.05 -6.52
CA ILE A 213 3.35 12.46 -6.56
C ILE A 213 2.61 11.84 -7.75
N GLU A 214 3.27 11.66 -8.90
CA GLU A 214 2.67 10.97 -10.04
C GLU A 214 2.30 9.53 -9.69
N SER A 215 3.20 8.80 -9.02
CA SER A 215 2.95 7.44 -8.56
C SER A 215 1.83 7.38 -7.51
N PHE A 216 1.78 8.36 -6.61
CA PHE A 216 0.72 8.50 -5.62
C PHE A 216 -0.62 8.78 -6.29
N ASN A 217 -0.68 9.78 -7.16
CA ASN A 217 -1.89 10.17 -7.89
C ASN A 217 -2.40 9.04 -8.80
N GLY A 218 -1.50 8.25 -9.40
CA GLY A 218 -1.85 7.03 -10.11
C GLY A 218 -2.56 6.00 -9.20
N SER A 219 -2.05 5.78 -7.99
CA SER A 219 -2.68 4.91 -7.00
C SER A 219 -4.00 5.49 -6.50
N PHE A 220 -4.05 6.79 -6.22
CA PHE A 220 -5.25 7.50 -5.78
C PHE A 220 -6.37 7.39 -6.83
N ARG A 221 -6.04 7.61 -8.10
CA ARG A 221 -7.00 7.47 -9.20
C ARG A 221 -7.48 6.03 -9.33
N ASP A 222 -6.57 5.06 -9.32
CA ASP A 222 -6.89 3.65 -9.56
C ASP A 222 -7.64 3.00 -8.39
N GLU A 223 -7.27 3.33 -7.16
CA GLU A 223 -7.74 2.65 -5.95
C GLU A 223 -8.88 3.40 -5.23
N CYS A 224 -9.07 4.70 -5.51
CA CYS A 224 -10.12 5.52 -4.92
C CYS A 224 -11.06 6.14 -5.96
N LEU A 225 -10.55 7.04 -6.82
CA LEU A 225 -11.41 7.84 -7.70
C LEU A 225 -12.19 6.95 -8.70
N ASN A 226 -11.52 6.01 -9.37
CA ASN A 226 -12.15 5.12 -10.35
C ASN A 226 -13.02 4.00 -9.72
N THR A 227 -13.00 3.85 -8.41
CA THR A 227 -13.76 2.79 -7.71
C THR A 227 -15.00 3.30 -7.00
N HIS A 228 -15.17 4.62 -6.90
CA HIS A 228 -16.27 5.24 -6.19
C HIS A 228 -17.06 6.20 -7.08
N TRP A 229 -18.36 6.30 -6.81
CA TRP A 229 -19.22 7.41 -7.24
C TRP A 229 -19.29 8.42 -6.11
N PHE A 230 -19.16 9.71 -6.41
CA PHE A 230 -19.20 10.80 -5.43
C PHE A 230 -20.51 11.58 -5.58
N LEU A 231 -21.40 11.47 -4.60
CA LEU A 231 -22.72 12.13 -4.65
C LEU A 231 -22.64 13.62 -4.30
N SER A 232 -21.71 13.99 -3.42
CA SER A 232 -21.46 15.36 -2.99
C SER A 232 -19.99 15.57 -2.67
N LEU A 233 -19.56 16.82 -2.42
CA LEU A 233 -18.21 17.10 -1.96
C LEU A 233 -17.93 16.48 -0.59
N ASP A 234 -18.90 16.44 0.31
CA ASP A 234 -18.77 15.83 1.63
C ASP A 234 -18.61 14.30 1.53
N ASP A 235 -19.37 13.67 0.62
CA ASP A 235 -19.22 12.25 0.32
C ASP A 235 -17.85 11.95 -0.30
N ALA A 236 -17.39 12.81 -1.22
CA ALA A 236 -16.04 12.71 -1.79
C ALA A 236 -14.97 12.85 -0.70
N TYR A 237 -15.08 13.85 0.17
CA TYR A 237 -14.15 14.07 1.27
C TYR A 237 -14.07 12.85 2.19
N LYS A 238 -15.22 12.28 2.58
CA LYS A 238 -15.27 11.09 3.46
C LYS A 238 -14.58 9.88 2.82
N LYS A 239 -14.97 9.52 1.58
CA LYS A 239 -14.41 8.36 0.86
C LYS A 239 -12.91 8.51 0.60
N ILE A 240 -12.47 9.73 0.27
CA ILE A 240 -11.06 10.04 0.06
C ILE A 240 -10.28 9.92 1.37
N ASN A 241 -10.80 10.40 2.49
CA ASN A 241 -10.15 10.25 3.79
C ASN A 241 -10.06 8.78 4.23
N ASP A 242 -11.11 8.00 4.03
CA ASP A 242 -11.09 6.56 4.29
C ASP A 242 -9.98 5.86 3.47
N TRP A 243 -9.85 6.25 2.20
CA TRP A 243 -8.78 5.75 1.34
C TRP A 243 -7.37 6.21 1.79
N VAL A 244 -7.21 7.48 2.20
CA VAL A 244 -5.93 7.99 2.74
C VAL A 244 -5.53 7.20 3.99
N ASN A 245 -6.48 6.89 4.84
CA ASN A 245 -6.24 6.08 6.02
C ASN A 245 -5.80 4.66 5.65
N ASP A 246 -6.48 4.00 4.69
CA ASP A 246 -6.06 2.69 4.17
C ASP A 246 -4.68 2.76 3.51
N TYR A 247 -4.41 3.81 2.72
CA TYR A 247 -3.12 4.03 2.07
C TYR A 247 -1.97 4.16 3.08
N ASN A 248 -2.15 4.95 4.12
CA ASN A 248 -1.12 5.19 5.10
C ASN A 248 -0.90 4.03 6.08
N HIS A 249 -1.96 3.31 6.49
CA HIS A 249 -1.90 2.34 7.59
C HIS A 249 -2.04 0.88 7.18
N TYR A 250 -2.56 0.59 5.99
CA TYR A 250 -2.81 -0.80 5.57
C TYR A 250 -2.11 -1.20 4.28
N ARG A 251 -1.91 -0.26 3.37
CA ARG A 251 -1.38 -0.55 2.05
C ARG A 251 0.11 -0.85 2.09
N PRO A 252 0.57 -2.08 1.73
CA PRO A 252 1.98 -2.39 1.63
C PRO A 252 2.65 -1.68 0.44
N HIS A 253 3.86 -1.16 0.65
CA HIS A 253 4.65 -0.48 -0.37
C HIS A 253 5.95 -1.22 -0.63
N SER A 254 6.16 -1.68 -1.86
CA SER A 254 7.40 -2.38 -2.25
C SER A 254 8.65 -1.50 -2.10
N SER A 255 8.53 -0.17 -2.31
CA SER A 255 9.63 0.78 -2.10
C SER A 255 9.97 1.02 -0.62
N LEU A 256 9.14 0.55 0.30
CA LEU A 256 9.32 0.64 1.74
C LEU A 256 9.51 -0.75 2.38
N ASN A 257 10.05 -1.72 1.64
CA ASN A 257 10.21 -3.11 2.10
C ASN A 257 8.89 -3.75 2.57
N GLU A 258 7.81 -3.52 1.83
CA GLU A 258 6.46 -4.00 2.11
C GLU A 258 5.83 -3.44 3.41
N LEU A 259 6.46 -2.44 4.02
CA LEU A 259 5.85 -1.68 5.12
C LEU A 259 4.79 -0.73 4.59
N THR A 260 3.85 -0.35 5.45
CA THR A 260 2.98 0.80 5.19
C THR A 260 3.74 2.10 5.42
N PRO A 261 3.31 3.24 4.85
CA PRO A 261 3.92 4.52 5.14
C PRO A 261 4.00 4.85 6.63
N ALA A 262 2.94 4.55 7.40
CA ALA A 262 2.92 4.78 8.85
C ALA A 262 3.92 3.90 9.60
N GLU A 263 3.97 2.59 9.28
CA GLU A 263 4.98 1.68 9.86
C GLU A 263 6.41 2.14 9.53
N TYR A 264 6.63 2.65 8.31
CA TYR A 264 7.95 3.13 7.91
C TYR A 264 8.35 4.40 8.66
N VAL A 265 7.42 5.35 8.86
CA VAL A 265 7.64 6.55 9.69
C VAL A 265 8.02 6.15 11.12
N GLN A 266 7.23 5.27 11.73
CA GLN A 266 7.49 4.79 13.09
C GLN A 266 8.84 4.07 13.22
N TYR A 267 9.15 3.19 12.26
CA TYR A 267 10.45 2.51 12.22
C TYR A 267 11.61 3.48 12.14
N TYR A 268 11.50 4.51 11.29
CA TYR A 268 12.55 5.52 11.13
C TYR A 268 12.70 6.40 12.38
N GLN A 269 11.59 6.81 13.01
CA GLN A 269 11.61 7.60 14.25
C GLN A 269 12.27 6.83 15.40
N ASN A 270 11.95 5.56 15.56
CA ASN A 270 12.57 4.70 16.59
C ASN A 270 14.07 4.56 16.37
N LYS A 271 14.53 4.39 15.13
CA LYS A 271 15.98 4.34 14.83
C LYS A 271 16.71 5.63 15.14
N MET A 272 16.07 6.78 14.96
CA MET A 272 16.66 8.06 15.31
C MET A 272 16.82 8.24 16.83
N ILE A 273 15.88 7.70 17.61
CA ILE A 273 15.93 7.73 19.08
C ILE A 273 17.07 6.85 19.60
N ASP A 274 17.27 5.65 18.99
CA ASP A 274 18.32 4.71 19.38
C ASP A 274 19.74 5.13 18.96
N GLY A 275 19.92 6.30 18.34
CA GLY A 275 21.20 6.88 17.96
C GLY A 275 21.93 6.13 16.82
N VAL A 276 21.24 5.26 16.11
CA VAL A 276 21.80 4.53 14.96
C VAL A 276 21.71 5.40 13.72
N ILE A 277 22.80 6.07 13.37
CA ILE A 277 22.95 6.76 12.08
C ILE A 277 22.94 5.67 11.00
N LEU A 278 21.95 5.71 10.12
CA LEU A 278 21.87 4.78 8.98
C LEU A 278 23.00 5.07 7.99
N PRO A 279 23.76 4.05 7.53
CA PRO A 279 24.47 4.15 6.28
C PRO A 279 23.46 4.24 5.13
N GLU A 280 23.86 4.97 4.08
CA GLU A 280 23.09 5.10 2.83
C GLU A 280 22.55 3.73 2.39
N ALA A 281 21.27 3.71 1.98
CA ALA A 281 20.64 2.49 1.49
C ALA A 281 21.36 1.98 0.24
N THR A 282 22.26 1.04 0.43
CA THR A 282 22.78 0.21 -0.65
C THR A 282 21.73 -0.85 -1.00
N ASP A 283 21.42 -0.93 -2.29
CA ASP A 283 20.40 -1.77 -2.93
C ASP A 283 20.62 -3.28 -2.77
N ASN A 284 20.76 -3.88 -1.64
CA ASN A 284 20.80 -5.36 -1.56
C ASN A 284 20.79 -5.99 -0.16
N GLU A 285 19.93 -5.56 0.74
CA GLU A 285 19.66 -6.44 1.90
C GLU A 285 18.15 -6.54 2.16
N VAL A 286 17.58 -7.65 1.70
CA VAL A 286 16.25 -8.12 2.09
C VAL A 286 16.32 -8.60 3.53
N MET A 287 16.16 -7.71 4.48
CA MET A 287 16.06 -8.07 5.88
C MET A 287 14.61 -8.47 6.20
N PHE A 288 14.33 -9.77 6.15
CA PHE A 288 13.15 -10.32 6.81
C PHE A 288 13.31 -10.09 8.32
N ILE A 289 12.50 -9.20 8.88
CA ILE A 289 12.37 -9.05 10.32
C ILE A 289 11.82 -10.39 10.86
N LYS A 290 12.72 -11.23 11.37
CA LYS A 290 12.35 -12.38 12.20
C LYS A 290 11.85 -11.79 13.51
N THR A 291 10.54 -11.80 13.73
CA THR A 291 9.97 -11.64 15.06
C THR A 291 10.56 -12.76 15.94
N THR A 292 11.53 -12.42 16.76
CA THR A 292 12.09 -13.32 17.75
C THR A 292 11.04 -13.59 18.82
N LYS A 293 10.98 -14.82 19.29
CA LYS A 293 10.08 -15.34 20.33
C LYS A 293 10.15 -14.59 21.68
N SER A 294 11.03 -13.59 21.81
CA SER A 294 11.27 -12.85 23.06
C SER A 294 10.17 -11.84 23.40
N ASP A 295 9.47 -11.29 22.39
CA ASP A 295 8.51 -10.21 22.64
C ASP A 295 7.13 -10.70 23.14
N ARG A 296 6.89 -12.02 23.16
CA ARG A 296 5.64 -12.60 23.67
C ARG A 296 5.60 -12.80 25.18
N ILE A 297 6.70 -12.63 25.89
CA ILE A 297 6.76 -12.85 27.35
C ILE A 297 6.42 -11.58 28.12
N ASN A 298 6.64 -10.40 27.56
CA ASN A 298 6.37 -9.13 28.27
C ASN A 298 4.91 -8.64 28.19
N GLN A 299 4.08 -9.16 27.29
CA GLN A 299 2.66 -8.79 27.23
C GLN A 299 1.73 -9.57 28.17
N LYS A 300 2.23 -10.66 28.81
CA LYS A 300 1.43 -11.44 29.77
C LYS A 300 1.53 -10.96 31.22
N ASN A 301 2.45 -10.04 31.52
CA ASN A 301 2.68 -9.58 32.91
C ASN A 301 2.06 -8.19 33.23
N ILE A 302 1.28 -7.59 32.35
CA ILE A 302 0.67 -6.27 32.57
C ILE A 302 -0.84 -6.35 32.93
N THR A 303 -1.45 -7.53 32.93
CA THR A 303 -2.88 -7.69 33.20
C THR A 303 -3.23 -8.27 34.59
N SER A 304 -2.35 -8.15 35.58
CA SER A 304 -2.67 -8.55 36.95
C SER A 304 -2.09 -7.58 37.98
N SER A 305 -2.60 -6.34 38.02
CA SER A 305 -2.48 -5.46 39.18
C SER A 305 -3.78 -4.66 39.26
N SER A 306 -4.77 -5.28 39.88
CA SER A 306 -5.96 -4.64 40.35
C SER A 306 -5.64 -3.69 41.52
N VAL A 307 -5.67 -2.40 41.27
CA VAL A 307 -5.62 -1.38 42.32
C VAL A 307 -7.01 -1.25 42.93
N GLN A 308 -7.14 -1.70 44.16
CA GLN A 308 -8.27 -1.36 45.06
C GLN A 308 -8.18 0.13 45.37
N ILE A 309 -9.19 0.88 44.98
CA ILE A 309 -9.43 2.25 45.48
C ILE A 309 -10.45 2.15 46.61
N SER A 310 -9.97 2.34 47.83
CA SER A 310 -10.78 2.55 49.04
C SER A 310 -11.38 3.96 48.99
N SER A 311 -12.69 4.05 49.15
CA SER A 311 -13.45 5.28 49.36
C SER A 311 -13.17 5.84 50.77
N PRO A 312 -13.06 7.16 50.94
CA PRO A 312 -13.26 7.78 52.27
C PRO A 312 -14.72 8.19 52.45
N ILE A 313 -15.24 7.78 53.59
CA ILE A 313 -16.47 8.26 54.19
C ILE A 313 -16.15 9.58 54.89
N ALA A 314 -16.87 10.63 54.64
CA ALA A 314 -17.52 11.62 55.50
C ALA A 314 -18.01 12.79 54.66
#